data_79f9d390f3275c4e9401f9e22a886b6d
#
_entry.id   79f9d390f3275c4e9401f9e22a886b6d
#
_cell.length_a   1.000
_cell.length_b   1.000
_cell.length_c   1.000
_cell.angle_alpha   90.00
_cell.angle_beta   90.00
_cell.angle_gamma   90.00
#
_symmetry.space_group_name_H-M   'P 1'
#
loop_
_entity.id
_entity.type
_entity.pdbx_description
1 polymer ?
#
loop_
_entity_poly.entity_id
_entity_poly.type
_entity_poly.pdbx_seq_one_letter_code
_entity_poly.pdbx_strand_id
1 'polypeptide(L)'
;MKIGIKVGNLFDQSGHLVIGFSDTFDTEIGDVVSKDSMQGQFLVSMYSNNQNKLDTELDALLQNEESEEDATKTRGKNKRYKIGTVVALSGQERKFFCCAYSRMGSDLKATSDINNLWMSLQNLWNKIRVEGEQKTIVMPVIGTNLARVPGISFKLPINLILLSYIINSRVEPISKEMILVIRKEDQEKVNLLEIQDFLKTLHN
;
A
#
# COMPACT_ATOMS: atom_id res chain seq x y z
N MET A 1 -11.07 -10.99 14.89
CA MET A 1 -10.29 -9.92 14.21
C MET A 1 -9.30 -9.36 15.20
N LYS A 2 -8.02 -9.25 14.81
CA LYS A 2 -6.95 -8.67 15.65
C LYS A 2 -6.25 -7.55 14.86
N ILE A 3 -5.99 -6.42 15.50
CA ILE A 3 -5.28 -5.28 14.92
C ILE A 3 -4.13 -4.91 15.85
N GLY A 4 -2.92 -4.82 15.28
CA GLY A 4 -1.73 -4.35 15.95
C GLY A 4 -1.21 -3.07 15.30
N ILE A 5 -0.60 -2.20 16.09
CA ILE A 5 0.14 -1.03 15.59
C ILE A 5 1.57 -1.15 16.08
N LYS A 6 2.52 -1.02 15.17
CA LYS A 6 3.95 -1.10 15.49
C LYS A 6 4.70 0.09 14.90
N VAL A 7 5.69 0.56 15.61
CA VAL A 7 6.67 1.51 15.08
C VAL A 7 7.91 0.74 14.66
N GLY A 8 8.36 0.93 13.43
CA GLY A 8 9.55 0.24 12.93
C GLY A 8 9.63 0.14 11.40
N ASN A 9 10.39 -0.85 10.94
CA ASN A 9 10.53 -1.15 9.53
C ASN A 9 9.51 -2.21 9.10
N LEU A 10 8.84 -1.98 7.97
CA LEU A 10 7.86 -2.90 7.39
C LEU A 10 8.48 -4.26 7.07
N PHE A 11 9.69 -4.26 6.52
CA PHE A 11 10.35 -5.45 5.99
C PHE A 11 10.86 -6.40 7.08
N ASP A 12 10.99 -5.92 8.32
CA ASP A 12 11.39 -6.72 9.49
C ASP A 12 10.21 -7.47 10.12
N GLN A 13 8.99 -7.22 9.66
CA GLN A 13 7.79 -7.85 10.23
C GLN A 13 7.51 -9.20 9.56
N SER A 14 6.96 -10.14 10.35
CA SER A 14 6.48 -11.43 9.85
C SER A 14 5.05 -11.32 9.34
N GLY A 15 4.75 -11.97 8.21
CA GLY A 15 3.44 -11.96 7.55
C GLY A 15 3.52 -11.50 6.10
N HIS A 16 2.38 -11.45 5.43
CA HIS A 16 2.28 -10.89 4.07
C HIS A 16 2.38 -9.37 4.14
N LEU A 17 3.05 -8.76 3.17
CA LEU A 17 3.27 -7.32 3.15
C LEU A 17 2.39 -6.63 2.12
N VAL A 18 1.86 -5.47 2.47
CA VAL A 18 1.23 -4.55 1.52
C VAL A 18 2.24 -3.51 1.09
N ILE A 19 2.37 -3.32 -0.22
CA ILE A 19 3.26 -2.33 -0.83
C ILE A 19 2.40 -1.37 -1.66
N GLY A 20 2.45 -0.09 -1.32
CA GLY A 20 1.75 0.93 -2.10
C GLY A 20 2.50 1.27 -3.38
N PHE A 21 1.79 1.31 -4.48
CA PHE A 21 2.28 1.69 -5.81
C PHE A 21 1.47 2.86 -6.39
N SER A 22 2.03 3.49 -7.42
CA SER A 22 1.28 4.34 -8.33
C SER A 22 0.57 3.49 -9.38
N ASP A 23 -0.36 4.11 -10.10
CA ASP A 23 -1.13 3.49 -11.18
C ASP A 23 -0.30 3.00 -12.37
N THR A 24 0.97 3.36 -12.46
CA THR A 24 1.91 2.91 -13.49
C THR A 24 2.79 1.75 -13.04
N PHE A 25 2.77 1.36 -11.78
CA PHE A 25 3.65 0.34 -11.21
C PHE A 25 5.13 0.55 -11.58
N ASP A 26 5.57 1.81 -11.59
CA ASP A 26 6.97 2.15 -11.81
C ASP A 26 7.88 1.52 -10.77
N THR A 27 9.09 1.13 -11.18
CA THR A 27 10.09 0.49 -10.32
C THR A 27 11.47 1.14 -10.43
N GLU A 28 11.66 2.06 -11.39
CA GLU A 28 12.91 2.74 -11.65
C GLU A 28 13.29 3.67 -10.50
N ILE A 29 14.28 3.26 -9.69
CA ILE A 29 14.82 4.09 -8.61
C ILE A 29 15.60 5.27 -9.19
N GLY A 30 15.33 6.44 -8.66
CA GLY A 30 15.95 7.70 -9.07
C GLY A 30 14.91 8.80 -9.14
N ASP A 31 14.75 9.38 -10.31
CA ASP A 31 13.79 10.47 -10.50
C ASP A 31 12.32 9.99 -10.48
N VAL A 32 12.06 8.72 -10.86
CA VAL A 32 10.68 8.18 -10.93
C VAL A 32 10.23 7.65 -9.57
N VAL A 33 11.05 6.81 -8.94
CA VAL A 33 10.77 6.23 -7.62
C VAL A 33 11.89 6.61 -6.66
N SER A 34 11.56 7.36 -5.61
CA SER A 34 12.54 7.66 -4.56
C SER A 34 12.99 6.36 -3.87
N LYS A 35 14.31 6.21 -3.68
CA LYS A 35 14.90 5.09 -2.94
C LYS A 35 14.37 4.98 -1.52
N ASP A 36 14.04 6.12 -0.90
CA ASP A 36 13.53 6.19 0.48
C ASP A 36 12.02 5.97 0.56
N SER A 37 11.33 5.89 -0.58
CA SER A 37 9.92 5.51 -0.61
C SER A 37 9.75 4.04 -0.23
N MET A 38 8.56 3.65 0.24
CA MET A 38 8.25 2.26 0.56
C MET A 38 8.48 1.33 -0.64
N GLN A 39 8.14 1.80 -1.83
CA GLN A 39 8.32 1.08 -3.09
C GLN A 39 9.81 0.92 -3.45
N GLY A 40 10.63 1.98 -3.28
CA GLY A 40 12.08 1.89 -3.48
C GLY A 40 12.76 0.96 -2.48
N GLN A 41 12.37 1.05 -1.20
CA GLN A 41 12.86 0.13 -0.17
C GLN A 41 12.44 -1.32 -0.45
N PHE A 42 11.25 -1.56 -1.01
CA PHE A 42 10.80 -2.88 -1.44
C PHE A 42 11.72 -3.48 -2.50
N LEU A 43 12.05 -2.73 -3.55
CA LEU A 43 12.98 -3.18 -4.59
C LEU A 43 14.36 -3.52 -3.98
N VAL A 44 14.88 -2.66 -3.11
CA VAL A 44 16.20 -2.89 -2.49
C VAL A 44 16.18 -4.10 -1.56
N SER A 45 15.19 -4.17 -0.66
CA SER A 45 15.18 -5.16 0.43
C SER A 45 14.74 -6.54 -0.02
N MET A 46 13.76 -6.63 -0.93
CA MET A 46 13.16 -7.91 -1.34
C MET A 46 13.68 -8.43 -2.67
N TYR A 47 14.18 -7.56 -3.53
CA TYR A 47 14.69 -7.91 -4.86
C TYR A 47 16.20 -7.66 -5.01
N SER A 48 16.92 -7.28 -3.95
CA SER A 48 18.34 -6.95 -4.00
C SER A 48 18.68 -5.93 -5.09
N ASN A 49 17.80 -4.95 -5.26
CA ASN A 49 17.86 -3.91 -6.31
C ASN A 49 17.79 -4.46 -7.76
N ASN A 50 17.28 -5.66 -7.95
CA ASN A 50 17.08 -6.24 -9.28
C ASN A 50 15.74 -5.78 -9.86
N GLN A 51 15.75 -4.61 -10.50
CA GLN A 51 14.56 -4.00 -11.12
C GLN A 51 13.97 -4.90 -12.19
N ASN A 52 14.78 -5.47 -13.08
CA ASN A 52 14.29 -6.31 -14.18
C ASN A 52 13.50 -7.52 -13.67
N LYS A 53 13.94 -8.12 -12.56
CA LYS A 53 13.21 -9.24 -11.95
C LYS A 53 11.84 -8.78 -11.45
N LEU A 54 11.79 -7.66 -10.71
CA LEU A 54 10.53 -7.11 -10.20
C LEU A 54 9.59 -6.73 -11.34
N ASP A 55 10.10 -6.09 -12.39
CA ASP A 55 9.32 -5.71 -13.57
C ASP A 55 8.73 -6.93 -14.27
N THR A 56 9.54 -7.96 -14.51
CA THR A 56 9.06 -9.20 -15.15
C THR A 56 7.93 -9.85 -14.37
N GLU A 57 8.05 -9.92 -13.04
CA GLU A 57 7.03 -10.53 -12.18
C GLU A 57 5.75 -9.66 -12.11
N LEU A 58 5.88 -8.34 -12.03
CA LEU A 58 4.76 -7.41 -12.05
C LEU A 58 4.03 -7.46 -13.40
N ASP A 59 4.76 -7.39 -14.51
CA ASP A 59 4.19 -7.36 -15.86
C ASP A 59 3.43 -8.66 -16.17
N ALA A 60 3.93 -9.81 -15.70
CA ALA A 60 3.23 -11.08 -15.81
C ALA A 60 1.89 -11.11 -15.07
N LEU A 61 1.80 -10.46 -13.89
CA LEU A 61 0.57 -10.38 -13.11
C LEU A 61 -0.40 -9.33 -13.66
N LEU A 62 0.13 -8.27 -14.25
CA LEU A 62 -0.62 -7.13 -14.77
C LEU A 62 -1.11 -7.33 -16.21
N GLN A 63 -0.68 -8.40 -16.92
CA GLN A 63 -0.97 -8.61 -18.34
C GLN A 63 -2.46 -8.67 -18.66
N ASN A 64 -3.29 -9.14 -17.72
CA ASN A 64 -4.74 -9.28 -17.88
C ASN A 64 -5.53 -8.14 -17.21
N GLU A 65 -4.84 -7.20 -16.57
CA GLU A 65 -5.49 -6.05 -15.96
C GLU A 65 -5.79 -4.98 -17.01
N GLU A 66 -6.94 -4.34 -16.87
CA GLU A 66 -7.34 -3.24 -17.75
C GLU A 66 -6.38 -2.05 -17.61
N SER A 67 -5.90 -1.57 -18.74
CA SER A 67 -4.91 -0.51 -18.78
C SER A 67 -5.04 0.36 -20.02
N GLU A 68 -4.50 1.58 -19.93
CA GLU A 68 -4.38 2.54 -21.03
C GLU A 68 -2.94 3.03 -21.14
N GLU A 69 -2.52 3.43 -22.33
CA GLU A 69 -1.22 4.08 -22.52
C GLU A 69 -1.33 5.59 -22.35
N ASP A 70 -0.42 6.17 -21.54
CA ASP A 70 -0.29 7.61 -21.37
C ASP A 70 0.90 8.13 -22.21
N ALA A 71 0.60 8.60 -23.41
CA ALA A 71 1.60 9.16 -24.31
C ALA A 71 2.23 10.48 -23.77
N THR A 72 1.66 11.08 -22.74
CA THR A 72 2.20 12.31 -22.13
C THR A 72 3.29 12.04 -21.10
N LYS A 73 3.36 10.81 -20.60
CA LYS A 73 4.38 10.37 -19.63
C LYS A 73 5.61 9.87 -20.38
N THR A 74 6.68 10.66 -20.35
CA THR A 74 7.93 10.42 -21.12
C THR A 74 9.02 9.69 -20.31
N ARG A 75 8.81 9.44 -19.01
CA ARG A 75 9.76 8.78 -18.10
C ARG A 75 9.08 7.71 -17.26
N GLY A 76 9.80 6.63 -16.99
CA GLY A 76 9.25 5.45 -16.35
C GLY A 76 8.26 4.72 -17.25
N LYS A 77 7.40 3.88 -16.66
CA LYS A 77 6.36 3.14 -17.39
C LYS A 77 5.22 4.09 -17.79
N ASN A 78 4.75 3.97 -19.03
CA ASN A 78 3.64 4.78 -19.58
C ASN A 78 2.28 4.05 -19.54
N LYS A 79 2.27 2.76 -19.23
CA LYS A 79 1.05 1.97 -19.10
C LYS A 79 0.41 2.25 -17.74
N ARG A 80 -0.85 2.70 -17.76
CA ARG A 80 -1.63 3.04 -16.58
C ARG A 80 -2.69 2.01 -16.31
N TYR A 81 -2.82 1.62 -15.06
CA TYR A 81 -3.84 0.72 -14.56
C TYR A 81 -4.88 1.51 -13.75
N LYS A 82 -6.04 0.94 -13.55
CA LYS A 82 -7.05 1.56 -12.69
C LYS A 82 -6.54 1.70 -11.26
N ILE A 83 -6.87 2.82 -10.63
CA ILE A 83 -6.65 2.96 -9.18
C ILE A 83 -7.41 1.84 -8.46
N GLY A 84 -6.75 1.19 -7.53
CA GLY A 84 -7.27 0.00 -6.85
C GLY A 84 -6.89 -1.33 -7.52
N THR A 85 -6.11 -1.33 -8.62
CA THR A 85 -5.48 -2.56 -9.13
C THR A 85 -4.55 -3.13 -8.06
N VAL A 86 -4.70 -4.41 -7.75
CA VAL A 86 -3.89 -5.12 -6.75
C VAL A 86 -3.39 -6.42 -7.33
N VAL A 87 -2.08 -6.60 -7.32
CA VAL A 87 -1.43 -7.85 -7.70
C VAL A 87 -0.66 -8.44 -6.51
N ALA A 88 -0.59 -9.77 -6.44
CA ALA A 88 0.08 -10.49 -5.36
C ALA A 88 1.33 -11.19 -5.88
N LEU A 89 2.49 -10.63 -5.60
CA LEU A 89 3.78 -11.25 -5.87
C LEU A 89 4.07 -12.33 -4.84
N SER A 90 4.62 -13.46 -5.28
CA SER A 90 4.97 -14.58 -4.42
C SER A 90 6.44 -14.52 -4.02
N GLY A 91 6.72 -14.34 -2.74
CA GLY A 91 8.05 -14.57 -2.15
C GLY A 91 8.18 -16.00 -1.63
N GLN A 92 9.33 -16.34 -1.06
CA GLN A 92 9.60 -17.70 -0.53
C GLN A 92 8.63 -18.10 0.58
N GLU A 93 8.36 -17.21 1.54
CA GLU A 93 7.55 -17.49 2.73
C GLU A 93 6.33 -16.57 2.86
N ARG A 94 6.21 -15.55 2.03
CA ARG A 94 5.19 -14.51 2.12
C ARG A 94 4.77 -13.98 0.75
N LYS A 95 3.60 -13.38 0.69
CA LYS A 95 3.15 -12.63 -0.48
C LYS A 95 3.35 -11.13 -0.26
N PHE A 96 3.49 -10.41 -1.37
CA PHE A 96 3.54 -8.94 -1.41
C PHE A 96 2.34 -8.45 -2.21
N PHE A 97 1.39 -7.82 -1.54
CA PHE A 97 0.21 -7.24 -2.17
C PHE A 97 0.55 -5.83 -2.65
N CYS A 98 0.85 -5.70 -3.93
CA CYS A 98 1.17 -4.43 -4.58
C CYS A 98 -0.11 -3.74 -5.01
N CYS A 99 -0.41 -2.58 -4.42
CA CYS A 99 -1.68 -1.88 -4.58
C CYS A 99 -1.48 -0.49 -5.19
N ALA A 100 -2.08 -0.24 -6.35
CA ALA A 100 -2.12 1.06 -6.99
C ALA A 100 -3.13 1.98 -6.27
N TYR A 101 -2.64 2.87 -5.39
CA TYR A 101 -3.49 3.79 -4.61
C TYR A 101 -3.30 5.26 -5.01
N SER A 102 -2.34 5.56 -5.86
CA SER A 102 -2.00 6.92 -6.28
C SER A 102 -1.80 7.01 -7.78
N ARG A 103 -2.05 8.20 -8.34
CA ARG A 103 -1.82 8.50 -9.75
C ARG A 103 -0.46 9.16 -9.93
N MET A 104 0.35 8.64 -10.85
CA MET A 104 1.63 9.24 -11.20
C MET A 104 1.38 10.41 -12.18
N GLY A 105 1.85 11.61 -11.81
CA GLY A 105 1.82 12.77 -12.69
C GLY A 105 2.91 12.73 -13.77
N SER A 106 2.77 13.54 -14.81
CA SER A 106 3.85 13.77 -15.81
C SER A 106 5.07 14.45 -15.20
N ASP A 107 4.89 15.13 -14.06
CA ASP A 107 5.96 15.72 -13.25
C ASP A 107 6.63 14.72 -12.29
N LEU A 108 6.35 13.43 -12.43
CA LEU A 108 6.83 12.33 -11.61
C LEU A 108 6.42 12.43 -10.12
N LYS A 109 5.35 13.16 -9.83
CA LYS A 109 4.78 13.21 -8.48
C LYS A 109 3.53 12.36 -8.41
N ALA A 110 3.55 11.42 -7.48
CA ALA A 110 2.38 10.61 -7.19
C ALA A 110 1.39 11.40 -6.30
N THR A 111 0.14 11.45 -6.74
CA THR A 111 -0.97 12.10 -6.01
C THR A 111 -2.09 11.09 -5.75
N SER A 112 -2.83 11.30 -4.67
CA SER A 112 -4.01 10.50 -4.35
C SER A 112 -5.03 11.41 -3.67
N ASP A 113 -6.27 10.95 -3.62
CA ASP A 113 -7.34 11.56 -2.85
C ASP A 113 -8.03 10.52 -1.96
N ILE A 114 -8.99 10.97 -1.15
CA ILE A 114 -9.70 10.11 -0.19
C ILE A 114 -10.47 9.00 -0.91
N ASN A 115 -11.11 9.29 -2.04
CA ASN A 115 -11.90 8.32 -2.78
C ASN A 115 -11.00 7.24 -3.40
N ASN A 116 -9.88 7.65 -4.00
CA ASN A 116 -8.89 6.74 -4.54
C ASN A 116 -8.31 5.82 -3.45
N LEU A 117 -7.96 6.39 -2.30
CA LEU A 117 -7.45 5.59 -1.19
C LEU A 117 -8.51 4.61 -0.68
N TRP A 118 -9.76 5.07 -0.48
CA TRP A 118 -10.84 4.21 -0.01
C TRP A 118 -11.13 3.06 -0.98
N MET A 119 -11.26 3.35 -2.28
CA MET A 119 -11.47 2.33 -3.31
C MET A 119 -10.32 1.32 -3.37
N SER A 120 -9.08 1.81 -3.28
CA SER A 120 -7.90 0.95 -3.27
C SER A 120 -7.88 0.01 -2.07
N LEU A 121 -8.27 0.50 -0.89
CA LEU A 121 -8.39 -0.33 0.31
C LEU A 121 -9.48 -1.42 0.14
N GLN A 122 -10.64 -1.10 -0.46
CA GLN A 122 -11.68 -2.11 -0.71
C GLN A 122 -11.16 -3.24 -1.60
N ASN A 123 -10.50 -2.90 -2.70
CA ASN A 123 -9.95 -3.88 -3.63
C ASN A 123 -8.80 -4.67 -3.00
N LEU A 124 -7.97 -4.02 -2.18
CA LEU A 124 -6.90 -4.66 -1.43
C LEU A 124 -7.45 -5.74 -0.48
N TRP A 125 -8.50 -5.41 0.29
CA TRP A 125 -9.10 -6.36 1.22
C TRP A 125 -9.73 -7.55 0.48
N ASN A 126 -10.37 -7.31 -0.65
CA ASN A 126 -10.91 -8.38 -1.51
C ASN A 126 -9.81 -9.30 -2.03
N LYS A 127 -8.71 -8.73 -2.55
CA LYS A 127 -7.56 -9.52 -3.03
C LYS A 127 -6.90 -10.32 -1.91
N ILE A 128 -6.70 -9.72 -0.74
CA ILE A 128 -6.13 -10.42 0.42
C ILE A 128 -7.04 -11.53 0.91
N ARG A 129 -8.37 -11.34 0.91
CA ARG A 129 -9.32 -12.38 1.30
C ARG A 129 -9.20 -13.63 0.44
N VAL A 130 -9.01 -13.43 -0.87
CA VAL A 130 -8.88 -14.53 -1.84
C VAL A 130 -7.50 -15.19 -1.77
N GLU A 131 -6.43 -14.40 -1.67
CA GLU A 131 -5.07 -14.90 -1.84
C GLU A 131 -4.19 -14.87 -0.58
N GLY A 132 -4.65 -14.26 0.51
CA GLY A 132 -3.86 -14.06 1.73
C GLY A 132 -3.84 -15.24 2.70
N GLU A 133 -4.54 -16.34 2.40
CA GLU A 133 -4.50 -17.59 3.18
C GLU A 133 -4.79 -17.37 4.68
N GLN A 134 -5.56 -16.37 5.04
CA GLN A 134 -5.87 -15.95 6.42
C GLN A 134 -4.60 -15.65 7.26
N LYS A 135 -3.43 -15.47 6.65
CA LYS A 135 -2.20 -15.12 7.34
C LYS A 135 -2.22 -13.66 7.82
N THR A 136 -1.30 -13.34 8.73
CA THR A 136 -1.12 -11.96 9.20
C THR A 136 -0.74 -11.05 8.04
N ILE A 137 -1.43 -9.92 7.92
CA ILE A 137 -1.15 -8.86 6.96
C ILE A 137 -0.41 -7.74 7.67
N VAL A 138 0.67 -7.29 7.09
CA VAL A 138 1.44 -6.16 7.57
C VAL A 138 1.44 -5.07 6.50
N MET A 139 1.03 -3.88 6.87
CA MET A 139 0.96 -2.78 5.91
C MET A 139 1.53 -1.48 6.49
N PRO A 140 2.14 -0.64 5.65
CA PRO A 140 2.53 0.70 6.04
C PRO A 140 1.32 1.62 6.03
N VAL A 141 1.46 2.80 6.58
CA VAL A 141 0.48 3.87 6.37
C VAL A 141 0.62 4.37 4.93
N ILE A 142 -0.26 3.92 4.03
CA ILE A 142 -0.38 4.44 2.66
C ILE A 142 -1.25 5.70 2.65
N GLY A 143 -1.12 6.54 1.61
CA GLY A 143 -1.91 7.77 1.51
C GLY A 143 -1.36 8.94 2.33
N THR A 144 -0.16 8.85 2.87
CA THR A 144 0.48 9.96 3.62
C THR A 144 0.68 11.22 2.77
N ASN A 145 0.67 11.09 1.44
CA ASN A 145 0.68 12.23 0.53
C ASN A 145 -0.60 13.09 0.61
N LEU A 146 -1.72 12.53 1.12
CA LEU A 146 -2.93 13.31 1.43
C LEU A 146 -2.65 14.35 2.52
N ALA A 147 -1.71 14.08 3.42
CA ALA A 147 -1.29 15.03 4.45
C ALA A 147 -0.55 16.28 3.90
N ARG A 148 -0.21 16.30 2.60
CA ARG A 148 0.30 17.51 1.91
C ARG A 148 -0.81 18.48 1.53
N VAL A 149 -2.07 18.08 1.62
CA VAL A 149 -3.22 18.98 1.46
C VAL A 149 -3.39 19.74 2.77
N PRO A 150 -3.37 21.09 2.75
CA PRO A 150 -3.60 21.89 3.95
C PRO A 150 -4.86 21.46 4.69
N GLY A 151 -4.76 21.21 6.00
CA GLY A 151 -5.89 20.80 6.83
C GLY A 151 -6.11 19.29 6.94
N ILE A 152 -5.38 18.44 6.18
CA ILE A 152 -5.44 16.99 6.33
C ILE A 152 -4.27 16.52 7.23
N SER A 153 -4.63 15.93 8.38
CA SER A 153 -3.64 15.39 9.31
C SER A 153 -3.13 14.01 8.88
N PHE A 154 -1.94 13.63 9.33
CA PHE A 154 -1.37 12.27 9.16
C PHE A 154 -2.28 11.17 9.75
N LYS A 155 -3.16 11.52 10.67
CA LYS A 155 -4.14 10.63 11.30
C LYS A 155 -5.22 10.14 10.33
N LEU A 156 -5.60 10.94 9.31
CA LEU A 156 -6.70 10.57 8.42
C LEU A 156 -6.45 9.28 7.64
N PRO A 157 -5.30 9.08 6.97
CA PRO A 157 -5.00 7.80 6.31
C PRO A 157 -5.04 6.61 7.27
N ILE A 158 -4.52 6.77 8.49
CA ILE A 158 -4.56 5.72 9.52
C ILE A 158 -6.00 5.32 9.83
N ASN A 159 -6.85 6.31 10.12
CA ASN A 159 -8.26 6.06 10.44
C ASN A 159 -9.01 5.40 9.27
N LEU A 160 -8.74 5.81 8.03
CA LEU A 160 -9.34 5.19 6.84
C LEU A 160 -8.92 3.74 6.66
N ILE A 161 -7.64 3.42 6.86
CA ILE A 161 -7.12 2.05 6.80
C ILE A 161 -7.81 1.19 7.87
N LEU A 162 -7.81 1.64 9.12
CA LEU A 162 -8.39 0.91 10.24
C LEU A 162 -9.90 0.71 10.06
N LEU A 163 -10.62 1.76 9.71
CA LEU A 163 -12.07 1.71 9.49
C LEU A 163 -12.42 0.75 8.35
N SER A 164 -11.76 0.88 7.20
CA SER A 164 -12.02 0.02 6.04
C SER A 164 -11.75 -1.45 6.35
N TYR A 165 -10.65 -1.76 7.05
CA TYR A 165 -10.33 -3.12 7.46
C TYR A 165 -11.37 -3.70 8.41
N ILE A 166 -11.80 -2.94 9.42
CA ILE A 166 -12.79 -3.38 10.42
C ILE A 166 -14.13 -3.66 9.74
N ILE A 167 -14.63 -2.72 8.93
CA ILE A 167 -15.92 -2.88 8.25
C ILE A 167 -15.91 -4.13 7.35
N ASN A 168 -14.87 -4.27 6.53
CA ASN A 168 -14.78 -5.42 5.62
C ASN A 168 -14.58 -6.75 6.36
N SER A 169 -13.81 -6.77 7.47
CA SER A 169 -13.61 -7.99 8.27
C SER A 169 -14.83 -8.43 9.05
N ARG A 170 -15.80 -7.52 9.31
CA ARG A 170 -17.08 -7.87 9.93
C ARG A 170 -18.02 -8.58 8.95
N VAL A 171 -17.91 -8.27 7.66
CA VAL A 171 -18.69 -8.95 6.62
C VAL A 171 -18.12 -10.34 6.39
N GLU A 172 -16.82 -10.42 6.18
CA GLU A 172 -16.10 -11.67 5.96
C GLU A 172 -14.64 -11.52 6.40
N PRO A 173 -14.06 -12.48 7.15
CA PRO A 173 -12.68 -12.38 7.61
C PRO A 173 -11.68 -12.19 6.48
N ILE A 174 -10.81 -11.18 6.62
CA ILE A 174 -9.75 -10.85 5.63
C ILE A 174 -8.46 -11.59 5.99
N SER A 175 -8.08 -11.56 7.26
CA SER A 175 -6.83 -12.14 7.75
C SER A 175 -6.91 -12.44 9.24
N LYS A 176 -6.00 -13.28 9.72
CA LYS A 176 -5.84 -13.62 11.15
C LYS A 176 -5.58 -12.37 12.00
N GLU A 177 -4.74 -11.49 11.49
CA GLU A 177 -4.30 -10.25 12.15
C GLU A 177 -3.88 -9.23 11.10
N MET A 178 -4.16 -7.94 11.34
CA MET A 178 -3.56 -6.85 10.59
C MET A 178 -2.61 -6.07 11.51
N ILE A 179 -1.39 -5.84 11.04
CA ILE A 179 -0.39 -5.00 11.70
C ILE A 179 -0.16 -3.76 10.84
N LEU A 180 -0.51 -2.60 11.37
CA LEU A 180 -0.18 -1.31 10.76
C LEU A 180 1.18 -0.86 11.26
N VAL A 181 2.12 -0.65 10.34
CA VAL A 181 3.48 -0.22 10.66
C VAL A 181 3.63 1.28 10.41
N ILE A 182 4.05 1.98 11.45
CA ILE A 182 4.39 3.41 11.41
C ILE A 182 5.91 3.49 11.35
N ARG A 183 6.46 4.25 10.41
CA ARG A 183 7.89 4.46 10.31
C ARG A 183 8.39 5.25 11.53
N LYS A 184 9.64 5.02 11.94
CA LYS A 184 10.23 5.71 13.10
C LYS A 184 10.20 7.23 12.95
N GLU A 185 10.48 7.74 11.74
CA GLU A 185 10.45 9.16 11.43
C GLU A 185 9.05 9.80 11.47
N ASP A 186 8.01 8.99 11.42
CA ASP A 186 6.62 9.44 11.50
C ASP A 186 6.00 9.24 12.89
N GLN A 187 6.73 8.65 13.82
CA GLN A 187 6.23 8.30 15.15
C GLN A 187 5.67 9.52 15.91
N GLU A 188 6.35 10.66 15.85
CA GLU A 188 5.93 11.88 16.54
C GLU A 188 4.65 12.51 15.95
N LYS A 189 4.28 12.13 14.71
CA LYS A 189 3.05 12.59 14.05
C LYS A 189 1.83 11.79 14.48
N VAL A 190 2.02 10.75 15.29
CA VAL A 190 0.98 9.77 15.64
C VAL A 190 0.79 9.70 17.14
N ASN A 191 -0.43 9.97 17.59
CA ASN A 191 -0.83 9.73 18.97
C ASN A 191 -1.49 8.33 19.07
N LEU A 192 -0.76 7.37 19.64
CA LEU A 192 -1.25 6.00 19.79
C LEU A 192 -2.48 5.87 20.69
N LEU A 193 -2.63 6.76 21.69
CA LEU A 193 -3.82 6.77 22.57
C LEU A 193 -5.06 7.17 21.78
N GLU A 194 -4.97 8.17 20.91
CA GLU A 194 -6.08 8.57 20.05
C GLU A 194 -6.50 7.46 19.08
N ILE A 195 -5.52 6.71 18.53
CA ILE A 195 -5.84 5.57 17.68
C ILE A 195 -6.52 4.46 18.50
N GLN A 196 -6.05 4.21 19.70
CA GLN A 196 -6.67 3.24 20.59
C GLN A 196 -8.12 3.63 20.92
N ASP A 197 -8.37 4.90 21.21
CA ASP A 197 -9.73 5.39 21.47
C ASP A 197 -10.61 5.31 20.23
N PHE A 198 -10.08 5.65 19.06
CA PHE A 198 -10.81 5.43 17.80
C PHE A 198 -11.18 3.97 17.59
N LEU A 199 -10.27 3.02 17.83
CA LEU A 199 -10.55 1.59 17.73
C LEU A 199 -11.62 1.14 18.72
N LYS A 200 -11.63 1.67 19.95
CA LYS A 200 -12.69 1.36 20.94
C LYS A 200 -14.07 1.82 20.44
N THR A 201 -14.19 2.99 19.81
CA THR A 201 -15.47 3.47 19.26
C THR A 201 -16.01 2.58 18.16
N LEU A 202 -15.14 1.87 17.45
CA LEU A 202 -15.54 0.94 16.37
C LEU A 202 -15.88 -0.46 16.89
N HIS A 203 -15.60 -0.81 18.16
CA HIS A 203 -15.91 -2.12 18.74
C HIS A 203 -17.27 -2.17 19.43
N ASN A 204 -17.90 -1.03 19.63
CA ASN A 204 -19.26 -0.89 20.15
C ASN A 204 -20.27 -0.91 19.00
#